data_9adfb5f516637736765b83db250933d2
#
_entry.id   9adfb5f516637736765b83db250933d2
#
_cell.length_a   1.000
_cell.length_b   1.000
_cell.length_c   1.000
_cell.angle_alpha   90.00
_cell.angle_beta   90.00
_cell.angle_gamma   90.00
#
_symmetry.space_group_name_H-M   'P 1'
#
loop_
_entity.id
_entity.type
_entity.pdbx_description
1 polymer ?
#
loop_
_entity_poly.entity_id
_entity_poly.type
_entity_poly.pdbx_seq_one_letter_code
_entity_poly.pdbx_strand_id
1 'polypeptide(L)'
;MALWKKQDISDATMKNRLAAVRWWAEKVNNPGVVRTNEEYGIGQRQLVTNRNKAETLAGKDLSGISPWVRLSLRLQEAFGLRREEAMKFRVSWALKGQVPETATRIELKSSWTKGGRPRSIPVLTQEQRQLLAEVRRLTGGGSLVPPERSYRRHMKVFESESAAVGLGHTHGLRHGYAQRRYETLSGHKPPVSGGRSRRAMMREERRRDDIIRQLISEELGHSRTAITAVYLGN
;
A
#
# COMPACT_ATOMS: atom_id res chain seq x y z
N MET A 1 -28.32 -0.45 14.68
CA MET A 1 -27.17 -0.98 15.45
C MET A 1 -27.37 -2.45 15.85
N ALA A 2 -28.49 -2.84 16.48
CA ALA A 2 -28.74 -4.23 16.87
C ALA A 2 -28.62 -5.22 15.68
N LEU A 3 -29.17 -4.87 14.52
CA LEU A 3 -29.07 -5.68 13.30
C LEU A 3 -27.61 -5.88 12.84
N TRP A 4 -26.79 -4.84 12.88
CA TRP A 4 -25.38 -4.94 12.47
C TRP A 4 -24.53 -5.81 13.41
N LYS A 5 -24.84 -5.76 14.72
CA LYS A 5 -24.21 -6.68 15.70
C LYS A 5 -24.63 -8.13 15.48
N LYS A 6 -25.91 -8.38 15.14
CA LYS A 6 -26.39 -9.72 14.77
C LYS A 6 -25.74 -10.28 13.49
N GLN A 7 -25.33 -9.41 12.57
CA GLN A 7 -24.66 -9.78 11.32
C GLN A 7 -23.15 -9.92 11.46
N ASP A 8 -22.60 -9.89 12.67
CA ASP A 8 -21.15 -9.97 12.96
C ASP A 8 -20.29 -8.98 12.15
N ILE A 9 -20.84 -7.78 11.92
CA ILE A 9 -20.13 -6.73 11.19
C ILE A 9 -19.03 -6.16 12.09
N SER A 10 -17.80 -6.13 11.58
CA SER A 10 -16.65 -5.61 12.34
C SER A 10 -16.85 -4.15 12.80
N ASP A 11 -16.28 -3.79 13.95
CA ASP A 11 -16.29 -2.43 14.50
C ASP A 11 -15.81 -1.38 13.49
N ALA A 12 -14.81 -1.71 12.68
CA ALA A 12 -14.31 -0.82 11.64
C ALA A 12 -15.36 -0.54 10.55
N THR A 13 -16.14 -1.55 10.15
CA THR A 13 -17.24 -1.42 9.20
C THR A 13 -18.40 -0.63 9.80
N MET A 14 -18.73 -0.91 11.06
CA MET A 14 -19.76 -0.15 11.79
C MET A 14 -19.39 1.34 11.89
N LYS A 15 -18.16 1.67 12.25
CA LYS A 15 -17.66 3.07 12.27
C LYS A 15 -17.81 3.78 10.94
N ASN A 16 -17.43 3.12 9.84
CA ASN A 16 -17.54 3.73 8.52
C ASN A 16 -19.00 3.97 8.13
N ARG A 17 -19.89 3.02 8.41
CA ARG A 17 -21.34 3.19 8.16
C ARG A 17 -21.92 4.33 9.01
N LEU A 18 -21.58 4.39 10.30
CA LEU A 18 -22.02 5.47 11.19
C LEU A 18 -21.48 6.83 10.76
N ALA A 19 -20.24 6.91 10.27
CA ALA A 19 -19.70 8.15 9.73
C ALA A 19 -20.53 8.66 8.54
N ALA A 20 -20.93 7.77 7.62
CA ALA A 20 -21.80 8.14 6.50
C ALA A 20 -23.18 8.59 6.96
N VAL A 21 -23.78 7.90 7.96
CA VAL A 21 -25.10 8.28 8.49
C VAL A 21 -25.03 9.60 9.25
N ARG A 22 -23.95 9.87 10.01
CA ARG A 22 -23.76 11.18 10.70
C ARG A 22 -23.62 12.31 9.68
N TRP A 23 -22.80 12.11 8.64
CA TRP A 23 -22.69 13.09 7.57
C TRP A 23 -24.05 13.41 6.93
N TRP A 24 -24.88 12.38 6.67
CA TRP A 24 -26.24 12.59 6.15
C TRP A 24 -27.11 13.32 7.16
N ALA A 25 -27.09 12.93 8.44
CA ALA A 25 -27.85 13.57 9.51
C ALA A 25 -27.53 15.08 9.65
N GLU A 26 -26.26 15.44 9.54
CA GLU A 26 -25.80 16.84 9.47
C GLU A 26 -26.43 17.59 8.28
N LYS A 27 -26.51 16.95 7.10
CA LYS A 27 -27.08 17.57 5.89
C LYS A 27 -28.59 17.80 5.98
N VAL A 28 -29.31 17.00 6.76
CA VAL A 28 -30.75 17.18 7.02
C VAL A 28 -31.03 17.93 8.34
N ASN A 29 -30.02 18.61 8.88
CA ASN A 29 -30.09 19.40 10.10
C ASN A 29 -30.58 18.64 11.35
N ASN A 30 -30.23 17.35 11.44
CA ASN A 30 -30.57 16.52 12.61
C ASN A 30 -29.34 15.72 13.11
N PRO A 31 -28.26 16.41 13.56
CA PRO A 31 -26.98 15.75 13.91
C PRO A 31 -27.09 14.82 15.12
N GLY A 32 -28.02 15.06 16.04
CA GLY A 32 -28.17 14.29 17.28
C GLY A 32 -28.80 12.90 17.12
N VAL A 33 -29.35 12.57 15.96
CA VAL A 33 -30.04 11.29 15.72
C VAL A 33 -29.10 10.07 15.78
N VAL A 34 -27.80 10.26 15.55
CA VAL A 34 -26.79 9.21 15.60
C VAL A 34 -25.82 9.44 16.74
N ARG A 35 -25.90 8.60 17.76
CA ARG A 35 -25.05 8.66 18.96
C ARG A 35 -23.56 8.45 18.63
N THR A 36 -22.69 8.68 19.61
CA THR A 36 -21.24 8.45 19.50
C THR A 36 -20.89 6.98 19.31
N ASN A 37 -19.68 6.68 18.91
CA ASN A 37 -19.22 5.30 18.79
C ASN A 37 -19.16 4.60 20.16
N GLU A 38 -18.76 5.33 21.19
CA GLU A 38 -18.65 4.87 22.56
C GLU A 38 -20.01 4.48 23.13
N GLU A 39 -21.05 5.30 22.94
CA GLU A 39 -22.43 4.97 23.33
C GLU A 39 -22.99 3.74 22.60
N TYR A 40 -22.46 3.42 21.41
CA TYR A 40 -22.79 2.19 20.71
C TYR A 40 -21.90 1.00 21.11
N GLY A 41 -20.97 1.18 22.06
CA GLY A 41 -20.02 0.17 22.49
C GLY A 41 -19.05 -0.27 21.39
N ILE A 42 -18.71 0.64 20.48
CA ILE A 42 -17.78 0.36 19.39
C ILE A 42 -16.37 0.81 19.82
N GLY A 43 -15.47 -0.13 20.02
CA GLY A 43 -14.12 0.09 20.50
C GLY A 43 -13.23 0.92 19.53
N GLN A 44 -12.15 1.48 20.02
CA GLN A 44 -11.16 2.15 19.17
C GLN A 44 -10.40 1.15 18.30
N ARG A 45 -10.15 1.50 17.03
CA ARG A 45 -9.38 0.64 16.12
C ARG A 45 -7.89 0.66 16.50
N GLN A 46 -7.36 -0.50 16.81
CA GLN A 46 -5.91 -0.68 16.90
C GLN A 46 -5.31 -0.75 15.49
N LEU A 47 -4.59 0.28 15.08
CA LEU A 47 -3.94 0.34 13.77
C LEU A 47 -2.64 -0.46 13.75
N VAL A 48 -1.85 -0.39 14.82
CA VAL A 48 -0.58 -1.12 14.98
C VAL A 48 -0.86 -2.40 15.77
N THR A 49 -0.84 -3.54 15.09
CA THR A 49 -1.20 -4.84 15.70
C THR A 49 0.02 -5.69 16.04
N ASN A 50 1.24 -5.24 15.75
CA ASN A 50 2.50 -5.99 15.86
C ASN A 50 2.48 -7.36 15.12
N ARG A 51 1.46 -7.60 14.29
CA ARG A 51 1.38 -8.77 13.43
C ARG A 51 2.08 -8.45 12.11
N ASN A 52 3.06 -9.25 11.75
CA ASN A 52 3.71 -9.12 10.44
C ASN A 52 2.71 -9.50 9.33
N LYS A 53 2.50 -8.55 8.40
CA LYS A 53 1.62 -8.70 7.24
C LYS A 53 2.40 -8.63 5.93
N ALA A 54 3.73 -8.71 6.00
CA ALA A 54 4.57 -8.69 4.82
C ALA A 54 4.34 -9.97 4.00
N GLU A 55 4.25 -9.78 2.70
CA GLU A 55 4.23 -10.82 1.67
C GLU A 55 5.42 -10.62 0.74
N THR A 56 5.79 -11.69 0.06
CA THR A 56 6.82 -11.70 -0.98
C THR A 56 6.38 -12.54 -2.17
N LEU A 57 6.93 -12.22 -3.33
CA LEU A 57 6.80 -13.04 -4.55
C LEU A 57 7.83 -14.17 -4.60
N ALA A 58 8.84 -14.15 -3.73
CA ALA A 58 9.85 -15.20 -3.66
C ALA A 58 9.20 -16.55 -3.38
N GLY A 59 9.57 -17.56 -4.17
CA GLY A 59 9.02 -18.91 -4.07
C GLY A 59 7.60 -19.11 -4.63
N LYS A 60 6.98 -18.07 -5.20
CA LYS A 60 5.66 -18.19 -5.84
C LYS A 60 5.83 -18.40 -7.34
N ASP A 61 5.15 -19.40 -7.88
CA ASP A 61 5.08 -19.59 -9.33
C ASP A 61 4.08 -18.60 -9.96
N LEU A 62 4.62 -17.67 -10.73
CA LEU A 62 3.85 -16.66 -11.45
C LEU A 62 3.68 -16.97 -12.94
N SER A 63 4.06 -18.15 -13.41
CA SER A 63 3.98 -18.53 -14.83
C SER A 63 2.55 -18.67 -15.32
N GLY A 64 1.65 -19.12 -14.43
CA GLY A 64 0.23 -19.34 -14.74
C GLY A 64 -0.65 -18.10 -14.79
N ILE A 65 -0.11 -16.89 -14.51
CA ILE A 65 -0.87 -15.63 -14.54
C ILE A 65 -0.44 -14.72 -15.69
N SER A 66 -1.35 -13.84 -16.09
CA SER A 66 -1.10 -12.93 -17.22
C SER A 66 0.09 -12.00 -16.95
N PRO A 67 0.87 -11.62 -18.00
CA PRO A 67 1.99 -10.69 -17.85
C PRO A 67 1.57 -9.35 -17.20
N TRP A 68 0.37 -8.87 -17.47
CA TRP A 68 -0.19 -7.64 -16.92
C TRP A 68 -0.33 -7.69 -15.40
N VAL A 69 -0.86 -8.78 -14.86
CA VAL A 69 -1.01 -9.00 -13.42
C VAL A 69 0.36 -9.26 -12.79
N ARG A 70 1.17 -10.12 -13.40
CA ARG A 70 2.52 -10.44 -12.92
C ARG A 70 3.38 -9.19 -12.74
N LEU A 71 3.44 -8.31 -13.74
CA LEU A 71 4.21 -7.06 -13.65
C LEU A 71 3.60 -6.08 -12.64
N SER A 72 2.26 -6.03 -12.51
CA SER A 72 1.62 -5.23 -11.46
C SER A 72 2.00 -5.71 -10.05
N LEU A 73 2.08 -7.02 -9.81
CA LEU A 73 2.52 -7.57 -8.53
C LEU A 73 4.00 -7.26 -8.26
N ARG A 74 4.87 -7.45 -9.27
CA ARG A 74 6.30 -7.11 -9.16
C ARG A 74 6.53 -5.62 -8.88
N LEU A 75 5.76 -4.72 -9.48
CA LEU A 75 5.81 -3.28 -9.16
C LEU A 75 5.39 -2.99 -7.71
N GLN A 76 4.36 -3.67 -7.20
CA GLN A 76 3.96 -3.53 -5.80
C GLN A 76 5.08 -3.98 -4.85
N GLU A 77 5.75 -5.08 -5.14
CA GLU A 77 6.87 -5.57 -4.33
C GLU A 77 8.11 -4.68 -4.44
N ALA A 78 8.49 -4.27 -5.66
CA ALA A 78 9.72 -3.56 -5.92
C ALA A 78 9.70 -2.08 -5.48
N PHE A 79 8.52 -1.44 -5.48
CA PHE A 79 8.34 0.00 -5.23
C PHE A 79 7.28 0.32 -4.16
N GLY A 80 6.73 -0.68 -3.51
CA GLY A 80 5.68 -0.48 -2.50
C GLY A 80 4.41 0.16 -3.05
N LEU A 81 4.10 -0.02 -4.33
CA LEU A 81 2.90 0.56 -4.95
C LEU A 81 1.63 -0.07 -4.38
N ARG A 82 0.56 0.72 -4.29
CA ARG A 82 -0.78 0.16 -4.09
C ARG A 82 -1.23 -0.56 -5.36
N ARG A 83 -2.14 -1.52 -5.25
CA ARG A 83 -2.70 -2.24 -6.40
C ARG A 83 -3.15 -1.31 -7.53
N GLU A 84 -3.94 -0.29 -7.21
CA GLU A 84 -4.42 0.69 -8.19
C GLU A 84 -3.28 1.47 -8.84
N GLU A 85 -2.30 1.90 -8.06
CA GLU A 85 -1.11 2.60 -8.54
C GLU A 85 -0.32 1.74 -9.53
N ALA A 86 -0.12 0.45 -9.19
CA ALA A 86 0.58 -0.50 -10.06
C ALA A 86 -0.17 -0.75 -11.38
N MET A 87 -1.49 -0.98 -11.33
CA MET A 87 -2.28 -1.19 -12.55
C MET A 87 -2.33 0.07 -13.44
N LYS A 88 -2.42 1.26 -12.86
CA LYS A 88 -2.44 2.53 -13.60
C LYS A 88 -1.06 3.04 -14.02
N PHE A 89 0.00 2.37 -13.61
CA PHE A 89 1.39 2.81 -13.82
C PHE A 89 1.73 2.88 -15.31
N ARG A 90 2.29 4.01 -15.73
CA ARG A 90 2.80 4.26 -17.09
C ARG A 90 4.26 4.65 -17.01
N VAL A 91 5.15 3.81 -17.53
CA VAL A 91 6.60 4.02 -17.46
C VAL A 91 7.01 5.35 -18.11
N SER A 92 6.48 5.65 -19.29
CA SER A 92 6.82 6.88 -20.02
C SER A 92 6.55 8.15 -19.21
N TRP A 93 5.45 8.17 -18.47
CA TRP A 93 5.12 9.30 -17.59
C TRP A 93 5.94 9.29 -16.30
N ALA A 94 6.10 8.12 -15.68
CA ALA A 94 6.75 7.99 -14.38
C ALA A 94 8.25 8.33 -14.42
N LEU A 95 8.90 8.09 -15.53
CA LEU A 95 10.34 8.34 -15.70
C LEU A 95 10.68 9.77 -16.14
N LYS A 96 9.70 10.61 -16.48
CA LYS A 96 9.94 12.01 -16.86
C LYS A 96 11.02 12.19 -17.94
N GLY A 97 11.01 11.34 -18.96
CA GLY A 97 11.97 11.36 -20.06
C GLY A 97 13.24 10.53 -19.84
N GLN A 98 13.47 9.99 -18.64
CA GLN A 98 14.57 9.05 -18.42
C GLN A 98 14.25 7.70 -19.09
N VAL A 99 15.29 6.95 -19.43
CA VAL A 99 15.15 5.56 -19.86
C VAL A 99 15.22 4.63 -18.63
N PRO A 100 14.55 3.46 -18.66
CA PRO A 100 14.54 2.53 -17.52
C PRO A 100 15.94 2.17 -17.00
N GLU A 101 16.90 2.01 -17.89
CA GLU A 101 18.27 1.55 -17.62
C GLU A 101 19.06 2.52 -16.73
N THR A 102 18.78 3.82 -16.83
CA THR A 102 19.46 4.90 -16.09
C THR A 102 18.56 5.58 -15.08
N ALA A 103 17.32 5.11 -14.94
CA ALA A 103 16.34 5.72 -14.04
C ALA A 103 16.85 5.74 -12.59
N THR A 104 16.76 6.90 -11.95
CA THR A 104 17.12 7.09 -10.54
C THR A 104 15.89 7.18 -9.63
N ARG A 105 14.72 7.46 -10.20
CA ARG A 105 13.44 7.56 -9.49
C ARG A 105 12.25 7.35 -10.42
N ILE A 106 11.14 6.98 -9.84
CA ILE A 106 9.83 6.99 -10.50
C ILE A 106 8.93 8.02 -9.84
N GLU A 107 8.13 8.70 -10.65
CA GLU A 107 7.11 9.65 -10.19
C GLU A 107 5.71 9.01 -10.25
N LEU A 108 4.91 9.21 -9.22
CA LEU A 108 3.51 8.78 -9.22
C LEU A 108 2.58 9.98 -9.37
N LYS A 109 1.76 9.92 -10.39
CA LYS A 109 0.77 10.95 -10.72
C LYS A 109 -0.34 10.99 -9.66
N SER A 110 -0.83 12.19 -9.33
CA SER A 110 -1.92 12.40 -8.36
C SER A 110 -3.17 11.55 -8.68
N SER A 111 -3.55 11.43 -9.96
CA SER A 111 -4.72 10.64 -10.38
C SER A 111 -4.55 9.12 -10.24
N TRP A 112 -3.34 8.63 -9.91
CA TRP A 112 -3.11 7.21 -9.63
C TRP A 112 -3.15 6.91 -8.14
N THR A 113 -2.91 7.92 -7.31
CA THR A 113 -2.68 7.77 -5.88
C THR A 113 -3.95 8.01 -5.06
N LYS A 114 -4.10 7.26 -3.98
CA LYS A 114 -5.18 7.49 -3.03
C LYS A 114 -5.04 8.87 -2.39
N GLY A 115 -6.11 9.68 -2.48
CA GLY A 115 -6.12 11.04 -1.96
C GLY A 115 -5.36 12.07 -2.80
N GLY A 116 -5.04 11.73 -4.08
CA GLY A 116 -4.48 12.68 -5.04
C GLY A 116 -3.06 13.18 -4.71
N ARG A 117 -2.27 12.43 -3.93
CA ARG A 117 -0.92 12.86 -3.52
C ARG A 117 0.14 12.32 -4.46
N PRO A 118 0.77 13.17 -5.28
CA PRO A 118 1.92 12.76 -6.07
C PRO A 118 3.08 12.42 -5.14
N ARG A 119 3.95 11.53 -5.57
CA ARG A 119 5.18 11.21 -4.85
C ARG A 119 6.24 10.63 -5.76
N SER A 120 7.45 10.67 -5.29
CA SER A 120 8.61 10.11 -5.92
C SER A 120 9.15 8.93 -5.12
N ILE A 121 9.57 7.87 -5.81
CA ILE A 121 10.15 6.68 -5.20
C ILE A 121 11.50 6.41 -5.87
N PRO A 122 12.59 6.18 -5.11
CA PRO A 122 13.90 5.93 -5.70
C PRO A 122 13.95 4.58 -6.45
N VAL A 123 14.72 4.55 -7.52
CA VAL A 123 15.14 3.33 -8.23
C VAL A 123 16.56 3.02 -7.80
N LEU A 124 16.73 1.98 -7.02
CA LEU A 124 17.96 1.68 -6.31
C LEU A 124 18.74 0.52 -6.92
N THR A 125 18.03 -0.45 -7.51
CA THR A 125 18.64 -1.70 -7.95
C THR A 125 18.50 -1.90 -9.46
N GLN A 126 19.36 -2.77 -10.00
CA GLN A 126 19.31 -3.14 -11.41
C GLN A 126 18.03 -3.94 -11.74
N GLU A 127 17.54 -4.76 -10.81
CA GLU A 127 16.28 -5.50 -10.95
C GLU A 127 15.07 -4.58 -11.08
N GLN A 128 15.08 -3.45 -10.34
CA GLN A 128 14.04 -2.42 -10.49
C GLN A 128 14.08 -1.78 -11.88
N ARG A 129 15.28 -1.50 -12.44
CA ARG A 129 15.44 -0.95 -13.79
C ARG A 129 14.98 -1.95 -14.85
N GLN A 130 15.36 -3.20 -14.71
CA GLN A 130 14.92 -4.29 -15.61
C GLN A 130 13.41 -4.44 -15.57
N LEU A 131 12.79 -4.40 -14.39
CA LEU A 131 11.33 -4.44 -14.25
C LEU A 131 10.66 -3.28 -14.99
N LEU A 132 11.17 -2.06 -14.88
CA LEU A 132 10.64 -0.91 -15.61
C LEU A 132 10.77 -1.08 -17.13
N ALA A 133 11.88 -1.66 -17.61
CA ALA A 133 12.08 -1.99 -19.02
C ALA A 133 11.07 -3.06 -19.51
N GLU A 134 10.83 -4.11 -18.69
CA GLU A 134 9.83 -5.12 -18.99
C GLU A 134 8.42 -4.53 -19.08
N VAL A 135 8.04 -3.67 -18.12
CA VAL A 135 6.75 -2.98 -18.15
C VAL A 135 6.62 -2.11 -19.40
N ARG A 136 7.65 -1.34 -19.74
CA ARG A 136 7.67 -0.51 -20.96
C ARG A 136 7.49 -1.35 -22.22
N ARG A 137 8.16 -2.50 -22.31
CA ARG A 137 8.06 -3.41 -23.46
C ARG A 137 6.66 -3.97 -23.62
N LEU A 138 5.99 -4.37 -22.51
CA LEU A 138 4.63 -4.88 -22.55
C LEU A 138 3.60 -3.80 -22.89
N THR A 139 3.74 -2.61 -22.30
CA THR A 139 2.68 -1.58 -22.34
C THR A 139 2.88 -0.54 -23.43
N GLY A 140 4.07 -0.44 -24.05
CA GLY A 140 4.42 0.68 -24.93
C GLY A 140 4.38 1.99 -24.14
N GLY A 141 3.40 2.83 -24.43
CA GLY A 141 3.10 4.06 -23.66
C GLY A 141 1.91 3.95 -22.71
N GLY A 142 1.27 2.78 -22.67
CA GLY A 142 0.05 2.52 -21.89
C GLY A 142 0.30 2.22 -20.42
N SER A 143 -0.78 1.82 -19.74
CA SER A 143 -0.75 1.36 -18.34
C SER A 143 -0.77 -0.17 -18.29
N LEU A 144 -0.63 -0.74 -17.08
CA LEU A 144 -0.82 -2.18 -16.86
C LEU A 144 -2.30 -2.61 -16.78
N VAL A 145 -3.21 -1.78 -17.28
CA VAL A 145 -4.56 -2.19 -17.66
C VAL A 145 -4.54 -2.41 -19.16
N PRO A 146 -4.79 -3.64 -19.66
CA PRO A 146 -4.81 -3.93 -21.10
C PRO A 146 -5.79 -3.01 -21.85
N PRO A 147 -5.45 -2.56 -23.07
CA PRO A 147 -6.29 -1.62 -23.83
C PRO A 147 -7.74 -2.12 -24.06
N GLU A 148 -7.90 -3.43 -24.21
CA GLU A 148 -9.21 -4.08 -24.44
C GLU A 148 -10.05 -4.26 -23.18
N ARG A 149 -9.53 -3.86 -22.00
CA ARG A 149 -10.24 -4.01 -20.73
C ARG A 149 -10.48 -2.69 -20.03
N SER A 150 -11.68 -2.51 -19.48
CA SER A 150 -11.92 -1.46 -18.50
C SER A 150 -11.14 -1.75 -17.20
N TYR A 151 -10.77 -0.72 -16.45
CA TYR A 151 -10.14 -0.85 -15.13
C TYR A 151 -10.91 -1.82 -14.20
N ARG A 152 -12.26 -1.69 -14.16
CA ARG A 152 -13.12 -2.54 -13.33
C ARG A 152 -13.04 -4.01 -13.73
N ARG A 153 -13.01 -4.29 -15.03
CA ARG A 153 -12.90 -5.66 -15.55
C ARG A 153 -11.51 -6.24 -15.27
N HIS A 154 -10.46 -5.44 -15.48
CA HIS A 154 -9.10 -5.88 -15.19
C HIS A 154 -8.85 -6.08 -13.68
N MET A 155 -9.47 -5.28 -12.81
CA MET A 155 -9.40 -5.47 -11.37
C MET A 155 -9.91 -6.85 -10.93
N LYS A 156 -11.00 -7.35 -11.51
CA LYS A 156 -11.51 -8.70 -11.21
C LYS A 156 -10.52 -9.79 -11.66
N VAL A 157 -9.91 -9.62 -12.84
CA VAL A 157 -8.87 -10.54 -13.34
C VAL A 157 -7.66 -10.52 -12.39
N PHE A 158 -7.22 -9.33 -12.00
CA PHE A 158 -6.13 -9.18 -11.04
C PHE A 158 -6.42 -9.89 -9.72
N GLU A 159 -7.63 -9.74 -9.16
CA GLU A 159 -8.04 -10.40 -7.91
C GLU A 159 -8.06 -11.92 -8.05
N SER A 160 -8.61 -12.44 -9.14
CA SER A 160 -8.65 -13.88 -9.42
C SER A 160 -7.24 -14.47 -9.60
N GLU A 161 -6.43 -13.85 -10.47
CA GLU A 161 -5.09 -14.37 -10.77
C GLU A 161 -4.13 -14.24 -9.57
N SER A 162 -4.20 -13.13 -8.80
CA SER A 162 -3.38 -12.99 -7.59
C SER A 162 -3.77 -14.01 -6.51
N ALA A 163 -5.06 -14.31 -6.35
CA ALA A 163 -5.53 -15.35 -5.44
C ALA A 163 -5.04 -16.74 -5.86
N ALA A 164 -5.02 -17.06 -7.16
CA ALA A 164 -4.55 -18.33 -7.70
C ALA A 164 -3.08 -18.63 -7.35
N VAL A 165 -2.24 -17.60 -7.18
CA VAL A 165 -0.84 -17.74 -6.75
C VAL A 165 -0.64 -17.51 -5.25
N GLY A 166 -1.71 -17.62 -4.45
CA GLY A 166 -1.66 -17.52 -3.00
C GLY A 166 -1.47 -16.08 -2.47
N LEU A 167 -1.87 -15.07 -3.25
CA LEU A 167 -1.80 -13.65 -2.88
C LEU A 167 -3.19 -13.01 -2.78
N GLY A 168 -4.05 -13.53 -1.89
CA GLY A 168 -5.40 -12.96 -1.67
C GLY A 168 -5.39 -11.50 -1.17
N HIS A 169 -4.30 -11.06 -0.56
CA HIS A 169 -4.13 -9.70 -0.02
C HIS A 169 -2.82 -9.07 -0.47
N THR A 170 -2.74 -8.62 -1.71
CA THR A 170 -1.52 -8.07 -2.32
C THR A 170 -0.94 -6.83 -1.61
N HIS A 171 -1.70 -6.20 -0.69
CA HIS A 171 -1.17 -5.12 0.15
C HIS A 171 0.00 -5.57 1.06
N GLY A 172 0.13 -6.88 1.32
CA GLY A 172 1.28 -7.48 1.99
C GLY A 172 2.61 -7.25 1.28
N LEU A 173 2.62 -7.17 -0.06
CA LEU A 173 3.83 -6.83 -0.84
C LEU A 173 4.37 -5.44 -0.50
N ARG A 174 3.47 -4.49 -0.24
CA ARG A 174 3.84 -3.14 0.21
C ARG A 174 4.36 -3.14 1.66
N HIS A 175 3.86 -4.02 2.52
CA HIS A 175 4.46 -4.25 3.84
C HIS A 175 5.88 -4.80 3.69
N GLY A 176 6.08 -5.78 2.81
CA GLY A 176 7.40 -6.33 2.48
C GLY A 176 8.37 -5.26 1.98
N TYR A 177 7.93 -4.39 1.06
CA TYR A 177 8.75 -3.25 0.61
C TYR A 177 9.19 -2.36 1.78
N ALA A 178 8.25 -1.93 2.62
CA ALA A 178 8.57 -1.04 3.74
C ALA A 178 9.59 -1.67 4.70
N GLN A 179 9.46 -2.96 4.98
CA GLN A 179 10.36 -3.69 5.87
C GLN A 179 11.75 -3.87 5.28
N ARG A 180 11.86 -4.28 4.00
CA ARG A 180 13.15 -4.35 3.30
C ARG A 180 13.81 -2.98 3.19
N ARG A 181 13.03 -1.93 2.90
CA ARG A 181 13.55 -0.55 2.82
C ARG A 181 14.08 -0.07 4.17
N TYR A 182 13.38 -0.38 5.26
CA TYR A 182 13.84 -0.10 6.61
C TYR A 182 15.16 -0.83 6.92
N GLU A 183 15.24 -2.12 6.62
CA GLU A 183 16.45 -2.93 6.83
C GLU A 183 17.64 -2.39 6.03
N THR A 184 17.44 -2.00 4.77
CA THR A 184 18.48 -1.35 3.94
C THR A 184 18.99 -0.04 4.54
N LEU A 185 18.10 0.79 5.10
CA LEU A 185 18.45 2.11 5.63
C LEU A 185 19.02 2.06 7.04
N SER A 186 18.58 1.12 7.87
CA SER A 186 18.96 1.01 9.28
C SER A 186 20.06 -0.02 9.56
N GLY A 187 20.26 -0.99 8.65
CA GLY A 187 21.14 -2.14 8.85
C GLY A 187 20.55 -3.25 9.72
N HIS A 188 19.29 -3.14 10.17
CA HIS A 188 18.64 -4.15 11.01
C HIS A 188 17.14 -4.27 10.71
N LYS A 189 16.54 -5.41 11.10
CA LYS A 189 15.11 -5.68 10.90
C LYS A 189 14.23 -4.71 11.70
N PRO A 190 13.05 -4.34 11.15
CA PRO A 190 12.08 -3.55 11.89
C PRO A 190 11.44 -4.37 13.03
N PRO A 191 10.86 -3.72 14.06
CA PRO A 191 10.24 -4.38 15.20
C PRO A 191 9.25 -5.47 14.84
N VAL A 192 8.38 -5.24 13.84
CA VAL A 192 7.37 -6.22 13.42
C VAL A 192 7.96 -7.52 12.84
N SER A 193 9.22 -7.49 12.41
CA SER A 193 9.97 -8.65 11.86
C SER A 193 11.01 -9.21 12.83
N GLY A 194 10.87 -8.93 14.14
CA GLY A 194 11.75 -9.40 15.18
C GLY A 194 12.94 -8.49 15.48
N GLY A 195 12.96 -7.28 14.91
CA GLY A 195 13.94 -6.26 15.28
C GLY A 195 13.65 -5.62 16.64
N ARG A 196 14.59 -4.80 17.10
CA ARG A 196 14.53 -4.12 18.40
C ARG A 196 13.35 -3.13 18.44
N SER A 197 12.55 -3.15 19.51
CA SER A 197 11.44 -2.22 19.69
C SER A 197 11.94 -0.79 19.92
N ARG A 198 11.14 0.20 19.51
CA ARG A 198 11.48 1.63 19.74
C ARG A 198 11.63 1.98 21.23
N ARG A 199 10.91 1.28 22.11
CA ARG A 199 10.99 1.51 23.55
C ARG A 199 12.38 1.16 24.11
N ALA A 200 13.04 0.18 23.50
CA ALA A 200 14.37 -0.28 23.88
C ALA A 200 15.51 0.50 23.19
N MET A 201 15.20 1.45 22.30
CA MET A 201 16.20 2.30 21.63
C MET A 201 16.64 3.46 22.51
N MET A 202 17.91 3.83 22.44
CA MET A 202 18.43 5.06 23.03
C MET A 202 17.93 6.29 22.27
N ARG A 203 18.10 7.49 22.86
CA ARG A 203 17.59 8.75 22.26
C ARG A 203 18.14 8.99 20.87
N GLU A 204 19.41 8.74 20.64
CA GLU A 204 20.05 8.94 19.33
C GLU A 204 19.56 7.93 18.30
N GLU A 205 19.42 6.66 18.69
CA GLU A 205 18.85 5.60 17.83
C GLU A 205 17.41 5.93 17.40
N ARG A 206 16.59 6.46 18.33
CA ARG A 206 15.21 6.88 18.01
C ARG A 206 15.17 8.01 16.99
N ARG A 207 16.09 8.98 17.08
CA ARG A 207 16.18 10.06 16.09
C ARG A 207 16.48 9.51 14.68
N ARG A 208 17.42 8.58 14.58
CA ARG A 208 17.74 7.90 13.30
C ARG A 208 16.56 7.09 12.80
N ASP A 209 15.90 6.33 13.67
CA ASP A 209 14.67 5.58 13.34
C ASP A 209 13.55 6.51 12.84
N ASP A 210 13.38 7.68 13.45
CA ASP A 210 12.37 8.67 13.00
C ASP A 210 12.66 9.19 11.59
N ILE A 211 13.92 9.48 11.27
CA ILE A 211 14.34 9.89 9.92
C ILE A 211 14.05 8.79 8.89
N ILE A 212 14.43 7.55 9.20
CA ILE A 212 14.19 6.41 8.32
C ILE A 212 12.70 6.19 8.11
N ARG A 213 11.88 6.24 9.16
CA ARG A 213 10.42 6.12 9.08
C ARG A 213 9.81 7.24 8.26
N GLN A 214 10.34 8.45 8.37
CA GLN A 214 9.89 9.60 7.58
C GLN A 214 10.15 9.37 6.09
N LEU A 215 11.36 8.97 5.70
CA LEU A 215 11.72 8.65 4.32
C LEU A 215 10.79 7.57 3.73
N ILE A 216 10.58 6.46 4.46
CA ILE A 216 9.68 5.39 4.03
C ILE A 216 8.22 5.89 3.95
N SER A 217 7.79 6.75 4.87
CA SER A 217 6.47 7.36 4.86
C SER A 217 6.22 8.18 3.58
N GLU A 218 7.21 8.93 3.15
CA GLU A 218 7.19 9.74 1.92
C GLU A 218 7.14 8.84 0.67
N GLU A 219 8.02 7.84 0.59
CA GLU A 219 8.02 6.83 -0.49
C GLU A 219 6.66 6.11 -0.60
N LEU A 220 6.03 5.83 0.53
CA LEU A 220 4.71 5.23 0.59
C LEU A 220 3.55 6.23 0.39
N GLY A 221 3.80 7.53 0.40
CA GLY A 221 2.79 8.59 0.24
C GLY A 221 1.80 8.65 1.40
N HIS A 222 2.30 8.54 2.62
CA HIS A 222 1.51 8.76 3.83
C HIS A 222 1.54 10.24 4.22
N SER A 223 0.44 10.74 4.78
CA SER A 223 0.35 12.10 5.31
C SER A 223 0.92 12.26 6.71
N ARG A 224 1.12 11.15 7.40
CA ARG A 224 1.56 11.11 8.81
C ARG A 224 2.53 9.97 8.98
N THR A 225 3.71 10.24 9.52
CA THR A 225 4.75 9.23 9.80
C THR A 225 4.24 8.13 10.73
N ALA A 226 3.32 8.45 11.64
CA ALA A 226 2.70 7.46 12.53
C ALA A 226 2.05 6.26 11.79
N ILE A 227 1.59 6.47 10.53
CA ILE A 227 1.05 5.37 9.72
C ILE A 227 2.13 4.34 9.37
N THR A 228 3.40 4.74 9.33
CA THR A 228 4.51 3.82 9.02
C THR A 228 4.67 2.75 10.10
N ALA A 229 4.25 3.00 11.34
CA ALA A 229 4.21 1.99 12.40
C ALA A 229 3.30 0.79 12.07
N VAL A 230 2.30 0.96 11.21
CA VAL A 230 1.46 -0.16 10.74
C VAL A 230 2.26 -1.19 9.93
N TYR A 231 3.33 -0.74 9.27
CA TYR A 231 4.20 -1.56 8.41
C TYR A 231 5.42 -2.10 9.17
N LEU A 232 5.96 -1.32 10.10
CA LEU A 232 7.25 -1.56 10.75
C LEU A 232 7.12 -2.03 12.21
N GLY A 233 5.95 -1.84 12.85
CA GLY A 233 5.79 -2.04 14.30
C GLY A 233 6.37 -0.87 15.12
N ASN A 234 6.27 -1.00 16.44
CA ASN A 234 6.76 -0.04 17.42
C ASN A 234 7.90 -0.60 18.28
#